data_9edeeda7020f8d619b517121aaff5bb0
#
_entry.id   9edeeda7020f8d619b517121aaff5bb0
#
_cell.length_a   1.000
_cell.length_b   1.000
_cell.length_c   1.000
_cell.angle_alpha   90.00
_cell.angle_beta   90.00
_cell.angle_gamma   90.00
#
_symmetry.space_group_name_H-M   'P 1'
#
loop_
_entity.id
_entity.type
_entity.pdbx_description
1 polymer ?
#
loop_
_entity_poly.entity_id
_entity_poly.type
_entity_poly.pdbx_seq_one_letter_code
_entity_poly.pdbx_strand_id
1 'polypeptide(L)'
;MKRAGTSARLPRVSVRCGESYIYGFPAHDERGVKLARHDGGMEIDPASEDTDLGRLDELASVQKFIDDHAPGLRSEPSDHAICRYAMSEDGDFRLGVSARDSRVVWASCFSGHGFKFAPAIGTHIAHRLLESRWRPEVQFLVG
;
A
#
# COMPACT_ATOMS: atom_id res chain seq x y z
N MET A 1 -32.30 3.20 25.71
CA MET A 1 -31.42 4.38 25.68
C MET A 1 -30.10 3.95 25.02
N LYS A 2 -29.97 4.17 23.71
CA LYS A 2 -28.79 3.79 22.95
C LYS A 2 -27.71 4.83 23.23
N ARG A 3 -26.61 4.43 23.86
CA ARG A 3 -25.43 5.29 23.98
C ARG A 3 -24.84 5.49 22.58
N ALA A 4 -24.84 6.72 22.13
CA ALA A 4 -24.12 7.11 20.93
C ALA A 4 -22.64 6.78 21.15
N GLY A 5 -22.11 5.86 20.34
CA GLY A 5 -20.71 5.55 20.33
C GLY A 5 -19.94 6.81 19.91
N THR A 6 -19.06 7.27 20.76
CA THR A 6 -18.11 8.32 20.42
C THR A 6 -17.29 7.84 19.24
N SER A 7 -17.55 8.41 18.08
CA SER A 7 -16.72 8.18 16.89
C SER A 7 -15.32 8.68 17.23
N ALA A 8 -14.42 7.79 17.58
CA ALA A 8 -13.02 8.13 17.75
C ALA A 8 -12.50 8.62 16.39
N ARG A 9 -12.34 9.93 16.26
CA ARG A 9 -11.68 10.54 15.09
C ARG A 9 -10.18 10.28 15.23
N LEU A 10 -9.74 9.12 14.78
CA LEU A 10 -8.32 8.91 14.60
C LEU A 10 -7.85 9.77 13.43
N PRO A 11 -6.79 10.58 13.61
CA PRO A 11 -6.12 11.19 12.48
C PRO A 11 -5.55 10.07 11.57
N ARG A 12 -5.15 10.41 10.35
CA ARG A 12 -4.30 9.50 9.58
C ARG A 12 -3.07 9.21 10.42
N VAL A 13 -2.84 7.94 10.68
CA VAL A 13 -1.74 7.51 11.53
C VAL A 13 -0.78 6.70 10.69
N SER A 14 0.49 6.95 10.90
CA SER A 14 1.56 6.14 10.36
C SER A 14 2.62 6.05 11.47
N VAL A 15 2.79 4.88 12.03
CA VAL A 15 3.65 4.65 13.20
C VAL A 15 4.58 3.49 12.93
N ARG A 16 5.86 3.67 13.24
CA ARG A 16 6.82 2.59 13.26
C ARG A 16 6.81 1.96 14.66
N CYS A 17 6.50 0.66 14.73
CA CYS A 17 6.55 -0.13 15.95
C CYS A 17 7.60 -1.23 15.78
N GLY A 18 8.81 -1.00 16.28
CA GLY A 18 9.95 -1.88 16.01
C GLY A 18 10.30 -1.89 14.52
N GLU A 19 10.30 -3.08 13.92
CA GLU A 19 10.51 -3.26 12.47
C GLU A 19 9.23 -3.10 11.66
N SER A 20 8.07 -3.08 12.29
CA SER A 20 6.77 -2.99 11.61
C SER A 20 6.31 -1.55 11.39
N TYR A 21 5.65 -1.34 10.28
CA TYR A 21 5.07 -0.07 9.88
C TYR A 21 3.56 -0.19 9.81
N ILE A 22 2.85 0.37 10.81
CA ILE A 22 1.39 0.37 10.86
C ILE A 22 0.87 1.71 10.36
N TYR A 23 -0.10 1.65 9.46
CA TYR A 23 -0.81 2.83 9.00
C TYR A 23 -2.31 2.68 9.21
N GLY A 24 -3.00 3.83 9.31
CA GLY A 24 -4.44 3.81 9.50
C GLY A 24 -5.16 4.99 8.88
N PHE A 25 -6.43 4.76 8.60
CA PHE A 25 -7.37 5.76 8.14
C PHE A 25 -8.54 5.87 9.10
N PRO A 26 -9.04 7.10 9.34
CA PRO A 26 -10.23 7.30 10.16
C PRO A 26 -11.45 6.62 9.52
N ALA A 27 -12.46 6.37 10.31
CA ALA A 27 -13.74 5.90 9.81
C ALA A 27 -14.33 6.92 8.82
N HIS A 28 -14.59 6.47 7.61
CA HIS A 28 -15.26 7.23 6.56
C HIS A 28 -16.70 6.79 6.37
N ASP A 29 -16.99 5.57 6.77
CA ASP A 29 -18.30 4.92 6.64
C ASP A 29 -18.53 3.93 7.80
N GLU A 30 -19.55 3.13 7.69
CA GLU A 30 -19.95 2.12 8.68
C GLU A 30 -18.94 0.99 8.88
N ARG A 31 -17.99 0.79 7.96
CA ARG A 31 -16.92 -0.21 8.08
C ARG A 31 -15.92 0.16 9.18
N GLY A 32 -15.90 1.42 9.59
CA GLY A 32 -15.09 1.87 10.71
C GLY A 32 -13.67 2.29 10.34
N VAL A 33 -12.75 2.12 11.28
CA VAL A 33 -11.33 2.49 11.14
C VAL A 33 -10.61 1.39 10.36
N LYS A 34 -9.81 1.78 9.36
CA LYS A 34 -8.86 0.86 8.70
C LYS A 34 -7.51 0.96 9.37
N LEU A 35 -6.95 -0.17 9.75
CA LEU A 35 -5.55 -0.31 10.14
C LEU A 35 -4.91 -1.42 9.33
N ALA A 36 -3.65 -1.26 8.97
CA ALA A 36 -2.91 -2.29 8.25
C ALA A 36 -1.40 -2.15 8.48
N ARG A 37 -0.69 -3.27 8.34
CA ARG A 37 0.76 -3.32 8.25
C ARG A 37 1.19 -3.02 6.81
N HIS A 38 2.27 -2.27 6.64
CA HIS A 38 2.80 -1.85 5.34
C HIS A 38 4.20 -2.42 5.04
N ASP A 39 4.66 -3.31 5.82
CA ASP A 39 5.98 -3.90 5.70
C ASP A 39 5.89 -5.41 5.70
N GLY A 40 6.92 -6.04 5.22
CA GLY A 40 7.05 -7.49 5.23
C GLY A 40 6.07 -8.18 4.28
N GLY A 41 5.57 -9.29 4.75
CA GLY A 41 4.82 -10.22 3.95
C GLY A 41 5.72 -11.31 3.38
N MET A 42 5.11 -12.36 2.89
CA MET A 42 5.80 -13.44 2.22
C MET A 42 5.88 -13.15 0.72
N GLU A 43 6.97 -13.57 0.12
CA GLU A 43 7.02 -13.68 -1.34
C GLU A 43 6.02 -14.75 -1.79
N ILE A 44 5.18 -14.40 -2.75
CA ILE A 44 4.14 -15.27 -3.26
C ILE A 44 4.26 -15.42 -4.77
N ASP A 45 3.86 -16.57 -5.28
CA ASP A 45 3.65 -16.74 -6.71
C ASP A 45 2.49 -15.84 -7.16
N PRO A 46 2.69 -14.92 -8.13
CA PRO A 46 1.63 -14.07 -8.66
C PRO A 46 0.44 -14.86 -9.23
N ALA A 47 0.68 -16.08 -9.69
CA ALA A 47 -0.36 -16.99 -10.21
C ALA A 47 -1.13 -17.74 -9.11
N SER A 48 -0.69 -17.66 -7.85
CA SER A 48 -1.38 -18.31 -6.74
C SER A 48 -2.74 -17.68 -6.50
N GLU A 49 -3.76 -18.50 -6.39
CA GLU A 49 -5.12 -18.11 -6.00
C GLU A 49 -5.29 -18.02 -4.47
N ASP A 50 -4.28 -18.46 -3.71
CA ASP A 50 -4.34 -18.43 -2.26
C ASP A 50 -4.30 -16.98 -1.74
N THR A 51 -5.41 -16.56 -1.17
CA THR A 51 -5.60 -15.21 -0.59
C THR A 51 -5.39 -15.17 0.91
N ASP A 52 -5.11 -16.29 1.55
CA ASP A 52 -5.02 -16.42 3.01
C ASP A 52 -3.58 -16.54 3.55
N LEU A 53 -2.58 -16.53 2.66
CA LEU A 53 -1.17 -16.60 3.04
C LEU A 53 -0.77 -15.44 3.96
N GLY A 54 -0.26 -15.76 5.14
CA GLY A 54 0.19 -14.76 6.12
C GLY A 54 -0.92 -14.05 6.92
N ARG A 55 -2.18 -14.35 6.64
CA ARG A 55 -3.34 -13.67 7.22
C ARG A 55 -3.33 -13.64 8.76
N LEU A 56 -3.04 -14.74 9.39
CA LEU A 56 -3.11 -14.85 10.86
C LEU A 56 -2.01 -14.02 11.54
N ASP A 57 -0.79 -14.05 11.01
CA ASP A 57 0.34 -13.31 11.59
C ASP A 57 0.18 -11.80 11.38
N GLU A 58 -0.29 -11.38 10.22
CA GLU A 58 -0.56 -9.96 9.94
C GLU A 58 -1.68 -9.44 10.82
N LEU A 59 -2.77 -10.19 10.95
CA LEU A 59 -3.89 -9.85 11.79
C LEU A 59 -3.45 -9.71 13.26
N ALA A 60 -2.73 -10.68 13.79
CA ALA A 60 -2.23 -10.66 15.16
C ALA A 60 -1.35 -9.43 15.44
N SER A 61 -0.52 -9.04 14.50
CA SER A 61 0.34 -7.86 14.64
C SER A 61 -0.45 -6.56 14.74
N VAL A 62 -1.50 -6.43 13.93
CA VAL A 62 -2.38 -5.25 13.97
C VAL A 62 -3.24 -5.24 15.24
N GLN A 63 -3.76 -6.40 15.66
CA GLN A 63 -4.51 -6.52 16.91
C GLN A 63 -3.65 -6.13 18.11
N LYS A 64 -2.43 -6.63 18.18
CA LYS A 64 -1.49 -6.25 19.23
C LYS A 64 -1.21 -4.76 19.24
N PHE A 65 -1.02 -4.13 18.08
CA PHE A 65 -0.85 -2.68 17.98
C PHE A 65 -2.07 -1.91 18.54
N ILE A 66 -3.28 -2.38 18.25
CA ILE A 66 -4.52 -1.76 18.76
C ILE A 66 -4.55 -1.86 20.30
N ASP A 67 -4.28 -3.02 20.83
CA ASP A 67 -4.32 -3.27 22.28
C ASP A 67 -3.29 -2.40 23.03
N ASP A 68 -2.11 -2.24 22.45
CA ASP A 68 -1.01 -1.50 23.06
C ASP A 68 -1.17 0.05 22.91
N HIS A 69 -1.73 0.53 21.81
CA HIS A 69 -1.64 1.94 21.43
C HIS A 69 -2.98 2.63 21.14
N ALA A 70 -4.06 1.87 20.99
CA ALA A 70 -5.36 2.42 20.63
C ALA A 70 -6.52 1.82 21.47
N PRO A 71 -6.49 1.94 22.80
CA PRO A 71 -7.43 1.26 23.70
C PRO A 71 -8.90 1.66 23.50
N GLY A 72 -9.17 2.66 22.67
CA GLY A 72 -10.54 3.06 22.31
C GLY A 72 -11.11 2.32 21.09
N LEU A 73 -10.31 1.49 20.43
CA LEU A 73 -10.72 0.65 19.32
C LEU A 73 -10.93 -0.80 19.79
N ARG A 74 -11.81 -1.50 19.10
CA ARG A 74 -11.88 -2.96 19.23
C ARG A 74 -10.80 -3.57 18.36
N SER A 75 -10.01 -4.48 18.92
CA SER A 75 -8.96 -5.18 18.20
C SER A 75 -9.51 -6.30 17.28
N GLU A 76 -10.72 -6.77 17.55
CA GLU A 76 -11.38 -7.73 16.68
C GLU A 76 -11.88 -7.06 15.39
N PRO A 77 -11.40 -7.49 14.20
CA PRO A 77 -11.79 -6.86 12.95
C PRO A 77 -13.22 -7.25 12.56
N SER A 78 -13.93 -6.31 11.95
CA SER A 78 -15.22 -6.57 11.28
C SER A 78 -15.04 -7.10 9.85
N ASP A 79 -13.88 -6.81 9.25
CA ASP A 79 -13.50 -7.24 7.91
C ASP A 79 -11.97 -7.28 7.79
N HIS A 80 -11.47 -8.09 6.86
CA HIS A 80 -10.04 -8.27 6.65
C HIS A 80 -9.74 -8.57 5.18
N ALA A 81 -8.67 -7.97 4.68
CA ALA A 81 -8.15 -8.24 3.34
C ALA A 81 -6.63 -8.18 3.30
N ILE A 82 -6.03 -9.05 2.53
CA ILE A 82 -4.59 -9.04 2.25
C ILE A 82 -4.34 -8.28 0.94
N CYS A 83 -3.39 -7.36 0.97
CA CYS A 83 -2.92 -6.64 -0.21
C CYS A 83 -1.66 -7.30 -0.77
N ARG A 84 -1.62 -7.50 -2.07
CA ARG A 84 -0.43 -7.98 -2.77
C ARG A 84 0.32 -6.79 -3.34
N TYR A 85 1.64 -6.76 -3.16
CA TYR A 85 2.51 -5.71 -3.68
C TYR A 85 3.45 -6.27 -4.74
N ALA A 86 3.60 -5.57 -5.84
CA ALA A 86 4.73 -5.78 -6.74
C ALA A 86 5.90 -4.97 -6.18
N MET A 87 6.85 -5.68 -5.59
CA MET A 87 8.03 -5.08 -4.98
C MET A 87 9.18 -5.04 -5.96
N SER A 88 10.00 -4.01 -5.89
CA SER A 88 11.36 -3.98 -6.40
C SER A 88 12.33 -4.30 -5.26
N GLU A 89 13.55 -4.65 -5.61
CA GLU A 89 14.59 -5.00 -4.64
C GLU A 89 14.95 -3.84 -3.70
N ASP A 90 14.94 -2.62 -4.22
CA ASP A 90 15.25 -1.38 -3.49
C ASP A 90 14.01 -0.60 -3.03
N GLY A 91 12.80 -1.09 -3.36
CA GLY A 91 11.54 -0.41 -3.05
C GLY A 91 11.16 0.74 -3.99
N ASP A 92 12.01 1.09 -4.94
CA ASP A 92 11.76 2.15 -5.91
C ASP A 92 10.83 1.67 -7.04
N PHE A 93 10.13 2.61 -7.65
CA PHE A 93 9.29 2.33 -8.82
C PHE A 93 10.16 1.97 -10.03
N ARG A 94 9.56 1.24 -10.95
CA ARG A 94 10.22 0.89 -12.22
C ARG A 94 9.41 1.41 -13.39
N LEU A 95 10.07 2.15 -14.26
CA LEU A 95 9.53 2.65 -15.53
C LEU A 95 10.36 2.11 -16.68
N GLY A 96 9.75 1.84 -17.81
CA GLY A 96 10.51 1.37 -18.95
C GLY A 96 9.75 1.46 -20.26
N VAL A 97 10.47 1.14 -21.31
CA VAL A 97 9.95 1.03 -22.68
C VAL A 97 10.15 -0.40 -23.12
N SER A 98 9.17 -0.96 -23.81
CA SER A 98 9.30 -2.30 -24.36
C SER A 98 10.43 -2.34 -25.39
N ALA A 99 11.32 -3.33 -25.24
CA ALA A 99 12.37 -3.58 -26.23
C ALA A 99 11.82 -4.00 -27.62
N ARG A 100 10.58 -4.47 -27.67
CA ARG A 100 9.94 -4.91 -28.91
C ARG A 100 9.19 -3.81 -29.64
N ASP A 101 8.69 -2.83 -28.90
CA ASP A 101 7.91 -1.72 -29.47
C ASP A 101 8.05 -0.46 -28.60
N SER A 102 8.71 0.55 -29.12
CA SER A 102 8.96 1.82 -28.42
C SER A 102 7.70 2.62 -28.07
N ARG A 103 6.55 2.24 -28.65
CA ARG A 103 5.24 2.82 -28.32
C ARG A 103 4.62 2.22 -27.07
N VAL A 104 5.18 1.13 -26.54
CA VAL A 104 4.72 0.48 -25.32
C VAL A 104 5.62 0.89 -24.17
N VAL A 105 5.04 1.67 -23.27
CA VAL A 105 5.68 2.09 -22.02
C VAL A 105 5.04 1.32 -20.87
N TRP A 106 5.84 0.84 -19.93
CA TRP A 106 5.37 0.14 -18.76
C TRP A 106 5.80 0.85 -17.49
N ALA A 107 5.02 0.68 -16.43
CA ALA A 107 5.32 1.12 -15.09
C ALA A 107 4.92 0.02 -14.11
N SER A 108 5.81 -0.34 -13.19
CA SER A 108 5.63 -1.47 -12.28
C SER A 108 6.35 -1.26 -10.96
N CYS A 109 6.26 -2.25 -10.08
CA CYS A 109 6.95 -2.30 -8.80
C CYS A 109 6.69 -1.07 -7.93
N PHE A 110 5.42 -0.71 -7.77
CA PHE A 110 5.04 0.45 -6.96
C PHE A 110 5.12 0.21 -5.45
N SER A 111 5.60 -0.96 -5.03
CA SER A 111 5.99 -1.31 -3.65
C SER A 111 4.96 -0.91 -2.58
N GLY A 112 3.67 -1.07 -2.92
CA GLY A 112 2.54 -0.76 -2.03
C GLY A 112 2.25 0.73 -1.79
N HIS A 113 2.99 1.67 -2.39
CA HIS A 113 2.82 3.10 -2.13
C HIS A 113 2.67 3.98 -3.38
N GLY A 114 2.47 3.39 -4.57
CA GLY A 114 2.41 4.09 -5.85
C GLY A 114 1.17 4.95 -6.07
N PHE A 115 0.05 4.66 -5.42
CA PHE A 115 -1.23 5.32 -5.69
C PHE A 115 -1.15 6.85 -5.61
N LYS A 116 -0.50 7.38 -4.57
CA LYS A 116 -0.32 8.83 -4.39
C LYS A 116 0.50 9.50 -5.49
N PHE A 117 1.31 8.73 -6.23
CA PHE A 117 2.16 9.21 -7.32
C PHE A 117 1.54 9.01 -8.71
N ALA A 118 0.37 8.38 -8.81
CA ALA A 118 -0.27 8.07 -10.08
C ALA A 118 -0.38 9.28 -11.04
N PRO A 119 -0.76 10.49 -10.61
CA PRO A 119 -0.81 11.66 -11.50
C PRO A 119 0.57 12.05 -12.02
N ALA A 120 1.61 12.02 -11.17
CA ALA A 120 2.96 12.38 -11.56
C ALA A 120 3.54 11.34 -12.53
N ILE A 121 3.42 10.06 -12.21
CA ILE A 121 3.87 8.96 -13.08
C ILE A 121 3.14 9.01 -14.43
N GLY A 122 1.83 9.20 -14.43
CA GLY A 122 1.04 9.36 -15.66
C GLY A 122 1.52 10.50 -16.53
N THR A 123 1.88 11.65 -15.94
CA THR A 123 2.44 12.79 -16.64
C THR A 123 3.80 12.45 -17.29
N HIS A 124 4.67 11.75 -16.58
CA HIS A 124 5.97 11.36 -17.11
C HIS A 124 5.86 10.30 -18.23
N ILE A 125 4.93 9.37 -18.11
CA ILE A 125 4.64 8.39 -19.17
C ILE A 125 4.10 9.10 -20.42
N ALA A 126 3.15 10.01 -20.27
CA ALA A 126 2.64 10.79 -21.39
C ALA A 126 3.75 11.59 -22.08
N HIS A 127 4.61 12.24 -21.31
CA HIS A 127 5.76 12.97 -21.85
C HIS A 127 6.72 12.04 -22.61
N ARG A 128 7.01 10.85 -22.08
CA ARG A 128 7.86 9.86 -22.75
C ARG A 128 7.26 9.43 -24.10
N LEU A 129 5.95 9.23 -24.17
CA LEU A 129 5.26 8.83 -25.39
C LEU A 129 5.22 9.95 -26.45
N LEU A 130 5.03 11.19 -26.01
CA LEU A 130 4.91 12.34 -26.91
C LEU A 130 6.27 12.86 -27.38
N GLU A 131 7.27 12.89 -26.52
CA GLU A 131 8.57 13.50 -26.79
C GLU A 131 9.69 12.46 -26.98
N SER A 132 9.38 11.18 -26.91
CA SER A 132 10.33 10.06 -27.07
C SER A 132 11.51 10.06 -26.10
N ARG A 133 11.41 10.77 -24.97
CA ARG A 133 12.44 10.83 -23.93
C ARG A 133 11.81 10.89 -22.53
N TRP A 134 12.52 10.37 -21.55
CA TRP A 134 12.16 10.56 -20.15
C TRP A 134 12.58 11.94 -19.67
N ARG A 135 11.84 12.48 -18.72
CA ARG A 135 12.29 13.67 -17.98
C ARG A 135 13.38 13.32 -16.99
N PRO A 136 14.36 14.21 -16.75
CA PRO A 136 15.46 13.94 -15.82
C PRO A 136 15.00 13.54 -14.42
N GLU A 137 13.86 14.07 -13.96
CA GLU A 137 13.31 13.85 -12.62
C GLU A 137 12.93 12.38 -12.35
N VAL A 138 12.71 11.59 -13.40
CA VAL A 138 12.35 10.16 -13.26
C VAL A 138 13.39 9.22 -13.87
N GLN A 139 14.52 9.74 -14.31
CA GLN A 139 15.54 8.94 -15.00
C GLN A 139 16.08 7.80 -14.11
N PHE A 140 16.12 8.01 -12.81
CA PHE A 140 16.58 6.99 -11.84
C PHE A 140 15.59 5.81 -11.70
N LEU A 141 14.34 5.97 -12.14
CA LEU A 141 13.33 4.91 -12.14
C LEU A 141 13.32 4.08 -13.42
N VAL A 142 14.10 4.49 -14.43
CA VAL A 142 14.08 3.86 -15.76
C VAL A 142 15.10 2.73 -15.79
N GLY A 143 14.63 1.51 -16.00
CA GLY A 143 15.41 0.27 -16.12
C GLY A 143 15.34 -0.33 -17.52
#